data_8c91e4df0936db11cc0ec378036e6cf4
#
_entry.id   8c91e4df0936db11cc0ec378036e6cf4
#
_cell.length_a   1.000
_cell.length_b   1.000
_cell.length_c   1.000
_cell.angle_alpha   90.00
_cell.angle_beta   90.00
_cell.angle_gamma   90.00
#
_symmetry.space_group_name_H-M   'P 1'
#
loop_
_entity.id
_entity.type
_entity.pdbx_description
1 polymer ?
#
loop_
_entity_poly.entity_id
_entity_poly.type
_entity_poly.pdbx_seq_one_letter_code
_entity_poly.pdbx_strand_id
1 'polypeptide(L)'
;MEKSSRKKVGFFSKIGFKMVLIIALAGAVISAVTMLMIVPRSTKQIELMTQNEMTNLVQAYSTDLNDKLMEKRVLSYDGYANILRNVKISGLDTSYAYLVDKEGIMRFHPTESKVGKSVENAVVKDVVSRMKKGENVTED
;
A
#
# COMPACT_ATOMS: atom_id res chain seq x y z
N MET A 1 33.80 -56.58 -43.41
CA MET A 1 33.61 -55.73 -42.27
C MET A 1 33.36 -54.31 -42.78
N GLU A 2 32.08 -53.93 -42.85
CA GLU A 2 31.66 -52.64 -43.39
C GLU A 2 31.46 -51.66 -42.23
N LYS A 3 32.32 -50.65 -42.12
CA LYS A 3 32.21 -49.58 -41.12
C LYS A 3 31.12 -48.60 -41.55
N SER A 4 29.89 -48.76 -41.00
CA SER A 4 28.82 -47.81 -41.12
C SER A 4 29.23 -46.46 -40.47
N SER A 5 29.58 -45.50 -41.31
CA SER A 5 29.86 -44.13 -40.94
C SER A 5 28.53 -43.41 -40.61
N ARG A 6 28.10 -43.38 -39.35
CA ARG A 6 26.97 -42.55 -38.92
C ARG A 6 27.35 -41.08 -39.01
N LYS A 7 26.89 -40.40 -40.06
CA LYS A 7 26.95 -38.93 -40.15
C LYS A 7 26.22 -38.32 -38.96
N LYS A 8 26.95 -37.67 -38.08
CA LYS A 8 26.37 -36.82 -37.01
C LYS A 8 25.68 -35.63 -37.68
N VAL A 9 24.37 -35.72 -37.87
CA VAL A 9 23.57 -34.59 -38.36
C VAL A 9 23.59 -33.54 -37.26
N GLY A 10 24.21 -32.39 -37.53
CA GLY A 10 24.34 -31.31 -36.55
C GLY A 10 22.96 -30.88 -36.01
N PHE A 11 22.81 -30.87 -34.72
CA PHE A 11 21.57 -30.52 -34.01
C PHE A 11 20.99 -29.18 -34.46
N PHE A 12 21.86 -28.22 -34.84
CA PHE A 12 21.49 -26.87 -35.27
C PHE A 12 20.99 -26.75 -36.73
N SER A 13 21.14 -27.78 -37.55
CA SER A 13 20.74 -27.74 -38.98
C SER A 13 19.30 -28.19 -39.22
N LYS A 14 18.61 -28.68 -38.19
CA LYS A 14 17.24 -29.18 -38.35
C LYS A 14 16.25 -28.00 -38.30
N ILE A 15 15.31 -27.99 -39.24
CA ILE A 15 14.20 -27.04 -39.32
C ILE A 15 13.48 -26.92 -37.97
N GLY A 16 13.32 -28.03 -37.21
CA GLY A 16 12.73 -28.06 -35.90
C GLY A 16 13.41 -27.17 -34.86
N PHE A 17 14.76 -27.11 -34.86
CA PHE A 17 15.48 -26.24 -33.91
C PHE A 17 15.24 -24.75 -34.22
N LYS A 18 15.21 -24.37 -35.50
CA LYS A 18 14.91 -23.00 -35.91
C LYS A 18 13.49 -22.59 -35.49
N MET A 19 12.52 -23.49 -35.65
CA MET A 19 11.14 -23.24 -35.23
C MET A 19 11.02 -23.06 -33.73
N VAL A 20 11.68 -23.90 -32.93
CA VAL A 20 11.70 -23.76 -31.46
C VAL A 20 12.33 -22.43 -31.05
N LEU A 21 13.41 -22.01 -31.69
CA LEU A 21 14.06 -20.73 -31.37
C LEU A 21 13.16 -19.54 -31.71
N ILE A 22 12.44 -19.56 -32.83
CA ILE A 22 11.49 -18.49 -33.19
C ILE A 22 10.35 -18.41 -32.18
N ILE A 23 9.78 -19.55 -31.78
CA ILE A 23 8.70 -19.59 -30.80
C ILE A 23 9.18 -19.08 -29.44
N ALA A 24 10.38 -19.47 -29.00
CA ALA A 24 10.97 -19.00 -27.76
C ALA A 24 11.21 -17.48 -27.75
N LEU A 25 11.75 -16.94 -28.87
CA LEU A 25 11.93 -15.49 -29.03
C LEU A 25 10.60 -14.74 -29.04
N ALA A 26 9.59 -15.22 -29.75
CA ALA A 26 8.27 -14.61 -29.76
C ALA A 26 7.63 -14.62 -28.36
N GLY A 27 7.74 -15.73 -27.63
CA GLY A 27 7.28 -15.84 -26.24
C GLY A 27 8.00 -14.86 -25.32
N ALA A 28 9.31 -14.69 -25.43
CA ALA A 28 10.09 -13.74 -24.64
C ALA A 28 9.67 -12.28 -24.91
N VAL A 29 9.44 -11.92 -26.19
CA VAL A 29 8.97 -10.59 -26.58
C VAL A 29 7.58 -10.31 -26.01
N ILE A 30 6.64 -11.26 -26.14
CA ILE A 30 5.28 -11.12 -25.59
C ILE A 30 5.33 -10.96 -24.07
N SER A 31 6.14 -11.76 -23.38
CA SER A 31 6.30 -11.68 -21.92
C SER A 31 6.88 -10.33 -21.48
N ALA A 32 7.89 -9.82 -22.20
CA ALA A 32 8.48 -8.52 -21.90
C ALA A 32 7.48 -7.37 -22.10
N VAL A 33 6.71 -7.38 -23.19
CA VAL A 33 5.66 -6.37 -23.46
C VAL A 33 4.57 -6.44 -22.40
N THR A 34 4.14 -7.64 -22.03
CA THR A 34 3.13 -7.85 -20.97
C THR A 34 3.61 -7.28 -19.64
N MET A 35 4.86 -7.57 -19.25
CA MET A 35 5.45 -7.08 -18.02
C MET A 35 5.54 -5.55 -17.99
N LEU A 36 5.97 -4.93 -19.09
CA LEU A 36 6.07 -3.47 -19.20
C LEU A 36 4.72 -2.75 -19.20
N MET A 37 3.65 -3.40 -19.68
CA MET A 37 2.32 -2.78 -19.75
C MET A 37 1.45 -3.03 -18.51
N ILE A 38 1.51 -4.22 -17.93
CA ILE A 38 0.60 -4.65 -16.86
C ILE A 38 1.12 -4.23 -15.49
N VAL A 39 2.42 -4.39 -15.23
CA VAL A 39 2.98 -4.11 -13.90
C VAL A 39 2.74 -2.66 -13.44
N PRO A 40 3.06 -1.62 -14.21
CA PRO A 40 2.85 -0.24 -13.74
C PRO A 40 1.37 0.13 -13.58
N ARG A 41 0.48 -0.47 -14.39
CA ARG A 41 -0.97 -0.25 -14.25
C ARG A 41 -1.53 -0.89 -12.99
N SER A 42 -1.10 -2.11 -12.68
CA SER A 42 -1.52 -2.82 -11.48
C SER A 42 -1.05 -2.11 -10.21
N THR A 43 0.18 -1.62 -10.19
CA THR A 43 0.73 -0.87 -9.05
C THR A 43 -0.08 0.40 -8.78
N LYS A 44 -0.38 1.17 -9.83
CA LYS A 44 -1.19 2.38 -9.70
C LYS A 44 -2.62 2.11 -9.24
N GLN A 45 -3.24 1.01 -9.70
CA GLN A 45 -4.56 0.62 -9.25
C GLN A 45 -4.58 0.22 -7.77
N ILE A 46 -3.58 -0.53 -7.32
CA ILE A 46 -3.44 -0.92 -5.91
C ILE A 46 -3.26 0.34 -5.03
N GLU A 47 -2.42 1.28 -5.46
CA GLU A 47 -2.22 2.54 -4.76
C GLU A 47 -3.53 3.34 -4.61
N LEU A 48 -4.28 3.54 -5.71
CA LEU A 48 -5.57 4.21 -5.69
C LEU A 48 -6.63 3.50 -4.84
N MET A 49 -6.65 2.17 -4.85
CA MET A 49 -7.56 1.39 -4.01
C MET A 49 -7.20 1.56 -2.53
N THR A 50 -5.92 1.53 -2.19
CA THR A 50 -5.44 1.74 -0.81
C THR A 50 -5.76 3.15 -0.32
N GLN A 51 -5.54 4.18 -1.14
CA GLN A 51 -5.88 5.56 -0.80
C GLN A 51 -7.39 5.73 -0.54
N ASN A 52 -8.24 5.18 -1.42
CA ASN A 52 -9.69 5.22 -1.25
C ASN A 52 -10.14 4.49 0.04
N GLU A 53 -9.55 3.34 0.33
CA GLU A 53 -9.83 2.59 1.56
C GLU A 53 -9.42 3.42 2.80
N MET A 54 -8.23 4.02 2.79
CA MET A 54 -7.77 4.89 3.87
C MET A 54 -8.72 6.07 4.08
N THR A 55 -9.11 6.75 3.00
CA THR A 55 -10.04 7.90 3.07
C THR A 55 -11.38 7.50 3.65
N ASN A 56 -11.95 6.39 3.19
CA ASN A 56 -13.24 5.87 3.70
C ASN A 56 -13.15 5.48 5.19
N LEU A 57 -12.06 4.84 5.60
CA LEU A 57 -11.83 4.49 7.00
C LEU A 57 -11.71 5.73 7.87
N VAL A 58 -10.89 6.70 7.46
CA VAL A 58 -10.74 7.97 8.20
C VAL A 58 -12.08 8.67 8.32
N GLN A 59 -12.87 8.76 7.27
CA GLN A 59 -14.17 9.41 7.29
C GLN A 59 -15.16 8.68 8.22
N ALA A 60 -15.24 7.36 8.16
CA ALA A 60 -16.13 6.57 9.00
C ALA A 60 -15.78 6.72 10.48
N TYR A 61 -14.51 6.59 10.83
CA TYR A 61 -14.05 6.69 12.23
C TYR A 61 -14.06 8.13 12.76
N SER A 62 -13.81 9.13 11.90
CA SER A 62 -13.94 10.53 12.31
C SER A 62 -15.37 10.90 12.62
N THR A 63 -16.34 10.36 11.89
CA THR A 63 -17.77 10.56 12.16
C THR A 63 -18.15 9.94 13.50
N ASP A 64 -17.81 8.66 13.73
CA ASP A 64 -18.09 7.98 15.01
C ASP A 64 -17.43 8.70 16.20
N LEU A 65 -16.19 9.15 16.01
CA LEU A 65 -15.46 9.90 17.02
C LEU A 65 -16.12 11.27 17.32
N ASN A 66 -16.53 11.99 16.26
CA ASN A 66 -17.19 13.28 16.37
C ASN A 66 -18.54 13.15 17.10
N ASP A 67 -19.34 12.15 16.76
CA ASP A 67 -20.63 11.89 17.40
C ASP A 67 -20.45 11.64 18.90
N LYS A 68 -19.45 10.85 19.29
CA LYS A 68 -19.13 10.59 20.71
C LYS A 68 -18.60 11.82 21.44
N LEU A 69 -17.83 12.68 20.76
CA LEU A 69 -17.36 13.95 21.34
C LEU A 69 -18.50 14.98 21.49
N MET A 70 -19.45 15.00 20.55
CA MET A 70 -20.62 15.86 20.58
C MET A 70 -21.57 15.52 21.76
N GLU A 71 -21.61 14.26 22.18
CA GLU A 71 -22.31 13.83 23.40
C GLU A 71 -21.69 14.37 24.70
N LYS A 72 -20.72 15.31 24.63
CA LYS A 72 -19.97 15.89 25.77
C LYS A 72 -19.20 14.85 26.61
N ARG A 73 -18.89 13.70 26.05
CA ARG A 73 -18.05 12.71 26.70
C ARG A 73 -16.60 12.97 26.32
N VAL A 74 -15.82 13.41 27.26
CA VAL A 74 -14.37 13.35 27.18
C VAL A 74 -14.01 11.87 27.10
N LEU A 75 -13.58 11.40 25.95
CA LEU A 75 -13.16 10.01 25.80
C LEU A 75 -11.86 9.79 26.59
N SER A 76 -11.89 8.77 27.45
CA SER A 76 -10.67 8.27 28.08
C SER A 76 -9.77 7.58 27.04
N TYR A 77 -8.53 7.28 27.40
CA TYR A 77 -7.65 6.47 26.54
C TYR A 77 -8.33 5.18 26.05
N ASP A 78 -9.02 4.46 26.96
CA ASP A 78 -9.75 3.24 26.60
C ASP A 78 -10.90 3.52 25.62
N GLY A 79 -11.56 4.67 25.73
CA GLY A 79 -12.58 5.11 24.79
C GLY A 79 -12.02 5.25 23.36
N TYR A 80 -10.88 5.92 23.21
CA TYR A 80 -10.18 6.01 21.92
C TYR A 80 -9.67 4.64 21.44
N ALA A 81 -9.13 3.83 22.35
CA ALA A 81 -8.61 2.51 22.03
C ALA A 81 -9.69 1.58 21.45
N ASN A 82 -10.91 1.60 22.02
CA ASN A 82 -12.02 0.79 21.54
C ASN A 82 -12.45 1.14 20.11
N ILE A 83 -12.30 2.40 19.71
CA ILE A 83 -12.64 2.86 18.36
C ILE A 83 -11.50 2.58 17.39
N LEU A 84 -10.26 2.93 17.76
CA LEU A 84 -9.14 3.07 16.84
C LEU A 84 -8.22 1.85 16.79
N ARG A 85 -8.22 0.98 17.81
CA ARG A 85 -7.29 -0.17 17.89
C ARG A 85 -7.45 -1.17 16.73
N ASN A 86 -8.68 -1.31 16.21
CA ASN A 86 -9.01 -2.26 15.16
C ASN A 86 -8.98 -1.65 13.76
N VAL A 87 -8.62 -0.36 13.63
CA VAL A 87 -8.48 0.28 12.32
C VAL A 87 -7.24 -0.28 11.65
N LYS A 88 -7.44 -1.00 10.56
CA LYS A 88 -6.38 -1.57 9.73
C LYS A 88 -6.71 -1.42 8.27
N ILE A 89 -5.68 -1.26 7.46
CA ILE A 89 -5.79 -1.23 6.00
C ILE A 89 -5.62 -2.65 5.49
N SER A 90 -6.51 -3.09 4.60
CA SER A 90 -6.44 -4.42 4.00
C SER A 90 -5.09 -4.65 3.31
N GLY A 91 -4.46 -5.78 3.62
CA GLY A 91 -3.14 -6.13 3.08
C GLY A 91 -1.95 -5.42 3.73
N LEU A 92 -2.16 -4.59 4.76
CA LEU A 92 -1.10 -3.92 5.51
C LEU A 92 -1.19 -4.28 7.01
N ASP A 93 -0.66 -5.42 7.38
CA ASP A 93 -0.72 -5.95 8.76
C ASP A 93 -0.09 -5.02 9.80
N THR A 94 0.85 -4.18 9.38
CA THR A 94 1.55 -3.22 10.23
C THR A 94 0.86 -1.86 10.33
N SER A 95 -0.25 -1.66 9.60
CA SER A 95 -1.01 -0.40 9.66
C SER A 95 -1.68 -0.22 11.01
N TYR A 96 -1.72 1.01 11.49
CA TYR A 96 -2.43 1.38 12.70
C TYR A 96 -2.89 2.84 12.63
N ALA A 97 -3.97 3.15 13.36
CA ALA A 97 -4.44 4.52 13.54
C ALA A 97 -3.90 5.11 14.83
N TYR A 98 -3.66 6.41 14.83
CA TYR A 98 -3.40 7.20 16.03
C TYR A 98 -4.09 8.56 15.94
N LEU A 99 -4.30 9.20 17.05
CA LEU A 99 -5.01 10.49 17.15
C LEU A 99 -4.07 11.56 17.66
N VAL A 100 -4.04 12.67 16.96
CA VAL A 100 -3.27 13.87 17.34
C VAL A 100 -4.24 15.02 17.48
N ASP A 101 -4.09 15.82 18.53
CA ASP A 101 -4.89 17.02 18.70
C ASP A 101 -4.34 18.21 17.89
N LYS A 102 -5.07 19.31 17.93
CA LYS A 102 -4.69 20.55 17.23
C LYS A 102 -3.38 21.16 17.73
N GLU A 103 -2.91 20.80 18.92
CA GLU A 103 -1.62 21.21 19.47
C GLU A 103 -0.46 20.32 18.96
N GLY A 104 -0.77 19.19 18.31
CA GLY A 104 0.20 18.22 17.86
C GLY A 104 0.57 17.17 18.91
N ILE A 105 -0.26 17.02 19.94
CA ILE A 105 -0.06 16.05 21.01
C ILE A 105 -0.84 14.76 20.71
N MET A 106 -0.18 13.62 20.83
CA MET A 106 -0.81 12.33 20.64
C MET A 106 -1.82 12.02 21.76
N ARG A 107 -3.09 11.94 21.41
CA ARG A 107 -4.20 11.59 22.33
C ARG A 107 -4.47 10.09 22.37
N PHE A 108 -4.19 9.40 21.28
CA PHE A 108 -4.19 7.94 21.19
C PHE A 108 -3.03 7.46 20.32
N HIS A 109 -2.37 6.40 20.75
CA HIS A 109 -1.39 5.64 19.98
C HIS A 109 -1.38 4.20 20.47
N PRO A 110 -1.26 3.17 19.60
CA PRO A 110 -1.18 1.77 20.03
C PRO A 110 -0.04 1.50 21.04
N THR A 111 1.03 2.29 20.96
CA THR A 111 2.10 2.28 21.95
C THR A 111 1.82 3.37 22.98
N GLU A 112 1.32 3.00 24.16
CA GLU A 112 0.92 3.93 25.24
C GLU A 112 2.00 4.94 25.61
N SER A 113 3.27 4.54 25.60
CA SER A 113 4.39 5.43 25.96
C SER A 113 4.55 6.64 25.03
N LYS A 114 3.85 6.68 23.89
CA LYS A 114 3.79 7.82 22.98
C LYS A 114 2.65 8.79 23.27
N VAL A 115 1.65 8.37 24.02
CA VAL A 115 0.49 9.22 24.39
C VAL A 115 0.96 10.38 25.26
N GLY A 116 0.44 11.57 24.99
CA GLY A 116 0.83 12.82 25.68
C GLY A 116 2.12 13.45 25.13
N LYS A 117 2.80 12.82 24.19
CA LYS A 117 3.99 13.37 23.54
C LYS A 117 3.63 14.11 22.25
N SER A 118 4.47 15.06 21.86
CA SER A 118 4.36 15.73 20.57
C SER A 118 4.67 14.75 19.44
N VAL A 119 3.90 14.83 18.36
CA VAL A 119 4.15 14.05 17.15
C VAL A 119 5.52 14.41 16.56
N GLU A 120 6.27 13.41 16.14
CA GLU A 120 7.61 13.60 15.56
C GLU A 120 7.59 13.62 14.03
N ASN A 121 6.63 12.96 13.42
CA ASN A 121 6.50 12.85 11.96
C ASN A 121 6.32 14.25 11.33
N ALA A 122 7.16 14.58 10.36
CA ALA A 122 7.19 15.88 9.71
C ALA A 122 5.91 16.17 8.91
N VAL A 123 5.34 15.16 8.24
CA VAL A 123 4.10 15.28 7.47
C VAL A 123 2.95 15.63 8.42
N VAL A 124 2.82 14.91 9.54
CA VAL A 124 1.76 15.17 10.51
C VAL A 124 1.93 16.54 11.18
N LYS A 125 3.16 16.98 11.43
CA LYS A 125 3.41 18.37 11.93
C LYS A 125 2.94 19.42 10.94
N ASP A 126 3.17 19.21 9.65
CA ASP A 126 2.71 20.11 8.60
C ASP A 126 1.19 20.14 8.54
N VAL A 127 0.55 18.98 8.51
CA VAL A 127 -0.92 18.84 8.55
C VAL A 127 -1.50 19.60 9.75
N VAL A 128 -0.97 19.39 10.96
CA VAL A 128 -1.43 20.10 12.18
C VAL A 128 -1.23 21.61 12.05
N SER A 129 -0.13 22.05 11.47
CA SER A 129 0.14 23.49 11.23
C SER A 129 -0.86 24.12 10.27
N ARG A 130 -1.21 23.43 9.20
CA ARG A 130 -2.18 23.87 8.19
C ARG A 130 -3.61 23.87 8.76
N MET A 131 -3.98 22.85 9.50
CA MET A 131 -5.28 22.79 10.20
C MET A 131 -5.46 23.93 11.20
N LYS A 132 -4.40 24.35 11.89
CA LYS A 132 -4.43 25.55 12.79
C LYS A 132 -4.76 26.84 12.03
N LYS A 133 -4.46 26.91 10.74
CA LYS A 133 -4.80 28.04 9.86
C LYS A 133 -6.21 27.93 9.27
N GLY A 134 -6.96 26.88 9.61
CA GLY A 134 -8.32 26.63 9.12
C GLY A 134 -8.36 25.96 7.75
N GLU A 135 -7.25 25.36 7.31
CA GLU A 135 -7.21 24.59 6.08
C GLU A 135 -7.74 23.18 6.30
N ASN A 136 -8.59 22.71 5.40
CA ASN A 136 -8.91 21.27 5.31
C ASN A 136 -7.75 20.56 4.61
N VAL A 137 -7.07 19.67 5.32
CA VAL A 137 -5.89 18.99 4.80
C VAL A 137 -6.16 17.50 4.73
N THR A 138 -6.07 16.96 3.52
CA THR A 138 -5.90 15.52 3.25
C THR A 138 -4.53 15.35 2.61
N GLU A 139 -3.65 14.57 3.22
CA GLU A 139 -2.34 14.21 2.67
C GLU A 139 -2.36 12.74 2.26
N ASP A 140 -1.87 12.49 1.04
CA ASP A 140 -1.72 11.16 0.47
C ASP A 140 -0.42 10.48 0.93
#